data_c5313096c00aad0a76bed4cb3f24547a
#
_entry.id   c5313096c00aad0a76bed4cb3f24547a
#
_cell.length_a   1.000
_cell.length_b   1.000
_cell.length_c   1.000
_cell.angle_alpha   90.00
_cell.angle_beta   90.00
_cell.angle_gamma   90.00
#
_symmetry.space_group_name_H-M   'P 1'
#
loop_
_entity.id
_entity.type
_entity.pdbx_description
1 polymer ?
#
loop_
_entity_poly.entity_id
_entity_poly.type
_entity_poly.pdbx_seq_one_letter_code
_entity_poly.pdbx_strand_id
1 'polypeptide(L)'
;LDEDGKIQLVTEDVRNGNGRAIKSKLWSPNRVDRIDSPVNAIFWIMKDPTIPPVVKLKGASLASVMGATLATKRSSAERLAPGVDPNKLVVVPYANPFRTYPLANDYEKFKKLVEEKNVDCYIVNTGDFMGKKVKPADTLGILEAIVEKKADFHQWGPFSDIEIMDWEGFVPDMQD
;
A
#
# COMPACT_ATOMS: atom_id res chain seq x y z
N LEU A 1 -23.02 -9.24 16.78
CA LEU A 1 -24.40 -9.33 17.23
C LEU A 1 -24.49 -10.48 18.23
N ASP A 2 -25.25 -10.32 19.29
CA ASP A 2 -25.60 -11.41 20.18
C ASP A 2 -26.78 -12.25 19.60
N GLU A 3 -27.23 -13.23 20.37
CA GLU A 3 -28.32 -14.13 19.95
C GLU A 3 -29.65 -13.39 19.74
N ASP A 4 -29.81 -12.24 20.38
CA ASP A 4 -31.00 -11.36 20.25
C ASP A 4 -30.83 -10.33 19.10
N GLY A 5 -29.75 -10.36 18.35
CA GLY A 5 -29.45 -9.44 17.27
C GLY A 5 -29.00 -8.05 17.73
N LYS A 6 -28.65 -7.86 19.01
CA LYS A 6 -28.09 -6.61 19.52
C LYS A 6 -26.62 -6.48 19.23
N ILE A 7 -26.18 -5.24 18.96
CA ILE A 7 -24.77 -4.94 18.78
C ILE A 7 -24.04 -5.11 20.10
N GLN A 8 -23.04 -5.99 20.12
CA GLN A 8 -22.11 -6.14 21.23
C GLN A 8 -20.80 -5.42 20.87
N LEU A 9 -20.32 -4.56 21.76
CA LEU A 9 -19.01 -3.95 21.63
C LEU A 9 -17.96 -4.94 22.14
N VAL A 10 -17.15 -5.47 21.22
CA VAL A 10 -16.01 -6.32 21.58
C VAL A 10 -14.82 -5.41 21.83
N THR A 11 -14.44 -5.25 23.08
CA THR A 11 -13.30 -4.42 23.50
C THR A 11 -11.97 -5.16 23.47
N GLU A 12 -12.01 -6.49 23.43
CA GLU A 12 -10.83 -7.34 23.34
C GLU A 12 -11.01 -8.40 22.26
N ASP A 13 -10.04 -8.46 21.33
CA ASP A 13 -9.95 -9.58 20.39
C ASP A 13 -9.08 -10.68 21.02
N VAL A 14 -9.73 -11.70 21.54
CA VAL A 14 -9.07 -12.84 22.20
C VAL A 14 -8.45 -13.82 21.21
N ARG A 15 -8.69 -13.69 19.92
CA ARG A 15 -8.25 -14.67 18.89
C ARG A 15 -7.01 -14.22 18.14
N ASN A 16 -7.11 -13.11 17.47
CA ASN A 16 -5.99 -12.41 16.83
C ASN A 16 -6.36 -10.94 16.70
N GLY A 17 -5.38 -10.05 16.70
CA GLY A 17 -5.60 -8.62 16.61
C GLY A 17 -5.98 -8.10 15.22
N ASN A 18 -6.21 -8.96 14.22
CA ASN A 18 -6.52 -8.56 12.87
C ASN A 18 -8.03 -8.47 12.65
N GLY A 19 -8.62 -7.35 13.04
CA GLY A 19 -9.99 -7.01 12.70
C GLY A 19 -10.15 -6.74 11.20
N ARG A 20 -11.27 -7.18 10.63
CA ARG A 20 -11.67 -6.85 9.26
C ARG A 20 -12.99 -6.13 9.25
N ALA A 21 -13.03 -4.98 8.58
CA ALA A 21 -14.26 -4.27 8.35
C ALA A 21 -15.00 -4.89 7.15
N ILE A 22 -16.22 -5.35 7.39
CA ILE A 22 -17.13 -5.78 6.32
C ILE A 22 -18.18 -4.70 6.16
N LYS A 23 -18.17 -4.02 5.02
CA LYS A 23 -19.25 -3.07 4.69
C LYS A 23 -20.45 -3.85 4.20
N SER A 24 -21.57 -3.74 4.88
CA SER A 24 -22.84 -4.29 4.45
C SER A 24 -23.80 -3.18 4.01
N LYS A 25 -24.75 -3.50 3.13
CA LYS A 25 -25.78 -2.54 2.69
C LYS A 25 -26.67 -2.05 3.84
N LEU A 26 -26.78 -2.81 4.92
CA LEU A 26 -27.50 -2.39 6.13
C LEU A 26 -26.83 -1.19 6.82
N TRP A 27 -25.49 -1.15 6.83
CA TRP A 27 -24.71 -0.12 7.52
C TRP A 27 -24.17 0.95 6.59
N SER A 28 -24.09 0.64 5.31
CA SER A 28 -23.58 1.54 4.27
C SER A 28 -24.45 1.43 3.02
N PRO A 29 -25.53 2.20 2.95
CA PRO A 29 -26.46 2.15 1.80
C PRO A 29 -25.77 2.53 0.48
N ASN A 30 -24.69 3.32 0.57
CA ASN A 30 -23.88 3.72 -0.60
C ASN A 30 -22.83 2.67 -0.99
N ARG A 31 -22.84 1.48 -0.38
CA ARG A 31 -21.94 0.41 -0.79
C ARG A 31 -22.18 0.06 -2.24
N VAL A 32 -21.09 -0.03 -2.99
CA VAL A 32 -21.07 -0.56 -4.34
C VAL A 32 -20.52 -1.99 -4.33
N ASP A 33 -21.11 -2.88 -5.11
CA ASP A 33 -20.63 -4.25 -5.29
C ASP A 33 -19.72 -4.35 -6.52
N ARG A 34 -19.75 -3.33 -7.39
CA ARG A 34 -18.96 -3.24 -8.59
C ARG A 34 -18.52 -1.80 -8.84
N ILE A 35 -17.30 -1.63 -9.30
CA ILE A 35 -16.76 -0.36 -9.77
C ILE A 35 -16.79 -0.39 -11.29
N ASP A 36 -17.59 0.47 -11.90
CA ASP A 36 -17.76 0.55 -13.35
C ASP A 36 -16.78 1.52 -14.02
N SER A 37 -16.20 2.44 -13.24
CA SER A 37 -15.19 3.37 -13.71
C SER A 37 -13.81 2.70 -13.80
N PRO A 38 -12.98 3.06 -14.80
CA PRO A 38 -11.60 2.59 -14.87
C PRO A 38 -10.79 2.96 -13.63
N VAL A 39 -9.91 2.07 -13.19
CA VAL A 39 -8.88 2.37 -12.19
C VAL A 39 -7.75 3.08 -12.90
N ASN A 40 -7.42 4.30 -12.47
CA ASN A 40 -6.36 5.12 -13.07
C ASN A 40 -5.04 5.01 -12.31
N ALA A 41 -5.09 4.73 -11.02
CA ALA A 41 -3.89 4.60 -10.20
C ALA A 41 -4.02 3.51 -9.14
N ILE A 42 -2.90 2.87 -8.81
CA ILE A 42 -2.78 1.88 -7.75
C ILE A 42 -1.71 2.35 -6.78
N PHE A 43 -2.02 2.32 -5.49
CA PHE A 43 -1.11 2.69 -4.41
C PHE A 43 -0.88 1.49 -3.49
N TRP A 44 0.36 1.01 -3.41
CA TRP A 44 0.75 0.04 -2.38
C TRP A 44 1.24 0.77 -1.14
N ILE A 45 0.52 0.61 -0.06
CA ILE A 45 0.88 1.18 1.23
C ILE A 45 1.78 0.21 1.96
N MET A 46 2.96 0.68 2.36
CA MET A 46 3.96 -0.14 3.03
C MET A 46 4.72 0.63 4.10
N LYS A 47 5.58 -0.07 4.83
CA LYS A 47 6.52 0.49 5.81
C LYS A 47 7.89 -0.11 5.56
N ASP A 48 8.76 0.65 4.92
CA ASP A 48 10.15 0.29 4.66
C ASP A 48 11.04 1.52 4.84
N PRO A 49 12.04 1.50 5.75
CA PRO A 49 12.87 2.66 6.02
C PRO A 49 13.82 3.03 4.88
N THR A 50 13.96 2.19 3.88
CA THR A 50 14.83 2.40 2.71
C THR A 50 14.12 3.06 1.53
N ILE A 51 12.80 3.22 1.61
CA ILE A 51 11.98 3.74 0.53
C ILE A 51 11.46 5.14 0.90
N PRO A 52 11.59 6.14 0.00
CA PRO A 52 11.03 7.46 0.20
C PRO A 52 9.51 7.45 0.46
N PRO A 53 8.91 8.55 0.97
CA PRO A 53 7.48 8.62 1.24
C PRO A 53 6.59 8.22 0.06
N VAL A 54 7.03 8.52 -1.16
CA VAL A 54 6.34 8.06 -2.38
C VAL A 54 7.33 7.75 -3.48
N VAL A 55 7.03 6.67 -4.21
CA VAL A 55 7.76 6.25 -5.41
C VAL A 55 6.75 5.97 -6.52
N LYS A 56 7.00 6.51 -7.70
CA LYS A 56 6.25 6.18 -8.92
C LYS A 56 7.04 5.16 -9.74
N LEU A 57 6.38 4.10 -10.16
CA LEU A 57 6.95 3.01 -10.93
C LEU A 57 6.57 3.15 -12.41
N LYS A 58 7.55 3.25 -13.28
CA LYS A 58 7.33 3.38 -14.72
C LYS A 58 7.38 2.02 -15.39
N GLY A 59 6.35 1.75 -16.19
CA GLY A 59 6.27 0.51 -16.94
C GLY A 59 5.67 -0.65 -16.16
N ALA A 60 4.87 -1.43 -16.85
CA ALA A 60 4.09 -2.53 -16.28
C ALA A 60 4.94 -3.68 -15.73
N SER A 61 6.10 -3.94 -16.35
CA SER A 61 7.00 -5.00 -15.88
C SER A 61 7.58 -4.66 -14.51
N LEU A 62 8.09 -3.43 -14.32
CA LEU A 62 8.62 -2.99 -13.03
C LEU A 62 7.52 -2.95 -11.97
N ALA A 63 6.36 -2.35 -12.30
CA ALA A 63 5.23 -2.30 -11.38
C ALA A 63 4.80 -3.71 -10.94
N SER A 64 4.78 -4.67 -11.86
CA SER A 64 4.41 -6.05 -11.56
C SER A 64 5.43 -6.78 -10.69
N VAL A 65 6.74 -6.58 -10.96
CA VAL A 65 7.82 -7.13 -10.11
C VAL A 65 7.75 -6.55 -8.71
N MET A 66 7.63 -5.24 -8.59
CA MET A 66 7.55 -4.56 -7.29
C MET A 66 6.32 -5.02 -6.50
N GLY A 67 5.17 -5.17 -7.17
CA GLY A 67 3.98 -5.75 -6.54
C GLY A 67 4.20 -7.19 -6.07
N ALA A 68 4.83 -8.02 -6.89
CA ALA A 68 5.10 -9.42 -6.57
C ALA A 68 6.09 -9.62 -5.41
N THR A 69 7.02 -8.68 -5.23
CA THR A 69 8.09 -8.74 -4.22
C THR A 69 7.88 -7.76 -3.06
N LEU A 70 6.72 -7.11 -2.99
CA LEU A 70 6.43 -6.09 -1.99
C LEU A 70 6.75 -6.59 -0.58
N ALA A 71 7.63 -5.87 0.11
CA ALA A 71 8.00 -6.14 1.49
C ALA A 71 7.57 -4.97 2.38
N THR A 72 7.13 -5.27 3.59
CA THR A 72 6.68 -4.26 4.55
C THR A 72 6.94 -4.73 5.97
N LYS A 73 7.18 -3.80 6.89
CA LYS A 73 7.05 -4.10 8.32
C LYS A 73 5.59 -4.40 8.65
N ARG A 74 5.37 -5.22 9.64
CA ARG A 74 4.01 -5.56 10.07
C ARG A 74 3.26 -4.35 10.58
N SER A 75 1.94 -4.39 10.46
CA SER A 75 1.08 -3.35 11.01
C SER A 75 1.15 -3.33 12.53
N SER A 76 1.11 -2.14 13.13
CA SER A 76 0.98 -1.98 14.59
C SER A 76 -0.35 -2.51 15.14
N ALA A 77 -1.35 -2.71 14.26
CA ALA A 77 -2.63 -3.31 14.61
C ALA A 77 -2.61 -4.84 14.63
N GLU A 78 -1.52 -5.47 14.17
CA GLU A 78 -1.37 -6.91 14.21
C GLU A 78 -0.99 -7.39 15.62
N ARG A 79 -1.70 -8.40 16.12
CA ARG A 79 -1.28 -9.12 17.32
C ARG A 79 -0.33 -10.24 16.90
N LEU A 80 0.96 -10.00 17.12
CA LEU A 80 2.00 -10.94 16.73
C LEU A 80 2.13 -12.07 17.75
N ALA A 81 2.50 -13.25 17.26
CA ALA A 81 2.86 -14.36 18.12
C ALA A 81 4.12 -14.03 18.95
N PRO A 82 4.30 -14.65 20.15
CA PRO A 82 5.51 -14.46 20.94
C PRO A 82 6.77 -14.76 20.13
N GLY A 83 7.77 -13.89 20.23
CA GLY A 83 9.07 -14.05 19.55
C GLY A 83 9.10 -13.55 18.09
N VAL A 84 7.99 -13.06 17.54
CA VAL A 84 7.99 -12.43 16.21
C VAL A 84 8.47 -10.99 16.30
N ASP A 85 9.53 -10.65 15.56
CA ASP A 85 10.04 -9.28 15.48
C ASP A 85 9.08 -8.40 14.64
N PRO A 86 8.47 -7.36 15.23
CA PRO A 86 7.56 -6.45 14.52
C PRO A 86 8.27 -5.58 13.48
N ASN A 87 9.60 -5.42 13.59
CA ASN A 87 10.38 -4.58 12.69
C ASN A 87 10.92 -5.31 11.46
N LYS A 88 10.80 -6.64 11.45
CA LYS A 88 11.24 -7.45 10.32
C LYS A 88 10.34 -7.20 9.11
N LEU A 89 10.98 -6.95 7.95
CA LEU A 89 10.26 -6.90 6.68
C LEU A 89 9.74 -8.30 6.33
N VAL A 90 8.50 -8.35 5.92
CA VAL A 90 7.84 -9.56 5.41
C VAL A 90 7.34 -9.32 3.99
N VAL A 91 7.57 -10.28 3.12
CA VAL A 91 7.08 -10.21 1.74
C VAL A 91 5.61 -10.56 1.72
N VAL A 92 4.80 -9.63 1.21
CA VAL A 92 3.35 -9.78 1.03
C VAL A 92 3.02 -9.40 -0.41
N PRO A 93 3.11 -10.35 -1.36
CA PRO A 93 2.89 -10.06 -2.77
C PRO A 93 1.57 -9.33 -3.02
N TYR A 94 1.63 -8.22 -3.75
CA TYR A 94 0.50 -7.34 -4.06
C TYR A 94 -0.26 -6.83 -2.82
N ALA A 95 0.41 -6.79 -1.65
CA ALA A 95 -0.23 -6.50 -0.35
C ALA A 95 -1.47 -7.38 -0.06
N ASN A 96 -1.53 -8.57 -0.65
CA ASN A 96 -2.67 -9.49 -0.55
C ASN A 96 -2.28 -10.78 0.18
N PRO A 97 -2.64 -10.94 1.47
CA PRO A 97 -2.37 -12.16 2.22
C PRO A 97 -3.29 -13.35 1.84
N PHE A 98 -4.30 -13.11 1.01
CA PHE A 98 -5.32 -14.11 0.64
C PHE A 98 -5.14 -14.68 -0.77
N ARG A 99 -3.92 -14.65 -1.27
CA ARG A 99 -3.63 -15.19 -2.60
C ARG A 99 -3.82 -16.71 -2.61
N THR A 100 -4.51 -17.18 -3.66
CA THR A 100 -4.80 -18.60 -3.87
C THR A 100 -4.17 -19.16 -5.16
N TYR A 101 -3.67 -18.27 -6.02
CA TYR A 101 -3.04 -18.62 -7.29
C TYR A 101 -1.51 -18.56 -7.21
N PRO A 102 -0.78 -19.27 -8.10
CA PRO A 102 0.66 -19.12 -8.24
C PRO A 102 1.04 -17.65 -8.53
N LEU A 103 2.14 -17.20 -7.91
CA LEU A 103 2.58 -15.79 -8.03
C LEU A 103 2.85 -15.38 -9.48
N ALA A 104 3.35 -16.30 -10.31
CA ALA A 104 3.58 -16.04 -11.73
C ALA A 104 2.28 -15.66 -12.48
N ASN A 105 1.18 -16.31 -12.16
CA ASN A 105 -0.12 -15.98 -12.77
C ASN A 105 -0.60 -14.59 -12.38
N ASP A 106 -0.41 -14.20 -11.11
CA ASP A 106 -0.74 -12.86 -10.63
C ASP A 106 0.14 -11.82 -11.30
N TYR A 107 1.45 -12.11 -11.45
CA TYR A 107 2.41 -11.24 -12.13
C TYR A 107 1.99 -10.97 -13.58
N GLU A 108 1.77 -12.02 -14.37
CA GLU A 108 1.39 -11.88 -15.78
C GLU A 108 0.07 -11.14 -15.96
N LYS A 109 -0.94 -11.49 -15.15
CA LYS A 109 -2.23 -10.83 -15.18
C LYS A 109 -2.15 -9.35 -14.81
N PHE A 110 -1.40 -9.03 -13.76
CA PHE A 110 -1.24 -7.65 -13.31
C PHE A 110 -0.50 -6.81 -14.35
N LYS A 111 0.63 -7.33 -14.87
CA LYS A 111 1.40 -6.69 -15.94
C LYS A 111 0.51 -6.35 -17.14
N LYS A 112 -0.23 -7.34 -17.63
CA LYS A 112 -1.15 -7.16 -18.76
C LYS A 112 -2.20 -6.07 -18.49
N LEU A 113 -2.81 -6.06 -17.30
CA LEU A 113 -3.82 -5.06 -16.94
C LEU A 113 -3.23 -3.65 -16.86
N VAL A 114 -2.03 -3.50 -16.32
CA VAL A 114 -1.35 -2.20 -16.25
C VAL A 114 -1.03 -1.68 -17.65
N GLU A 115 -0.51 -2.54 -18.54
CA GLU A 115 -0.23 -2.18 -19.94
C GLU A 115 -1.50 -1.79 -20.70
N GLU A 116 -2.54 -2.61 -20.65
CA GLU A 116 -3.78 -2.41 -21.43
C GLU A 116 -4.61 -1.21 -20.94
N LYS A 117 -4.54 -0.90 -19.66
CA LYS A 117 -5.36 0.14 -19.03
C LYS A 117 -4.61 1.42 -18.72
N ASN A 118 -3.30 1.44 -18.98
CA ASN A 118 -2.44 2.59 -18.68
C ASN A 118 -2.59 3.09 -17.23
N VAL A 119 -2.43 2.15 -16.29
CA VAL A 119 -2.62 2.44 -14.84
C VAL A 119 -1.31 2.93 -14.24
N ASP A 120 -1.33 4.07 -13.58
CA ASP A 120 -0.19 4.54 -12.79
C ASP A 120 0.00 3.71 -11.53
N CYS A 121 1.24 3.34 -11.21
CA CYS A 121 1.55 2.53 -10.04
C CYS A 121 2.49 3.27 -9.10
N TYR A 122 2.13 3.29 -7.81
CA TYR A 122 2.89 3.98 -6.77
C TYR A 122 3.12 3.09 -5.56
N ILE A 123 4.26 3.29 -4.90
CA ILE A 123 4.51 2.81 -3.55
C ILE A 123 4.42 4.00 -2.60
N VAL A 124 3.67 3.87 -1.51
CA VAL A 124 3.53 4.89 -0.47
C VAL A 124 4.05 4.34 0.85
N ASN A 125 5.17 4.90 1.31
CA ASN A 125 5.76 4.53 2.58
C ASN A 125 5.12 5.31 3.72
N THR A 126 4.43 4.61 4.61
CA THR A 126 3.82 5.18 5.82
C THR A 126 4.62 4.88 7.09
N GLY A 127 5.83 4.36 6.92
CA GLY A 127 6.77 4.06 7.99
C GLY A 127 7.71 5.22 8.30
N ASP A 128 8.99 4.92 8.34
CA ASP A 128 10.07 5.86 8.54
C ASP A 128 10.93 5.91 7.27
N PHE A 129 11.53 7.06 6.99
CA PHE A 129 12.54 7.21 5.95
C PHE A 129 13.62 8.16 6.46
N MET A 130 14.90 7.81 6.27
CA MET A 130 16.05 8.57 6.77
C MET A 130 15.96 8.89 8.28
N GLY A 131 15.47 7.93 9.07
CA GLY A 131 15.27 8.10 10.51
C GLY A 131 14.10 9.02 10.91
N LYS A 132 13.35 9.54 9.96
CA LYS A 132 12.21 10.43 10.18
C LYS A 132 10.89 9.71 9.91
N LYS A 133 9.94 9.85 10.81
CA LYS A 133 8.59 9.28 10.67
C LYS A 133 7.78 10.01 9.60
N VAL A 134 7.25 9.25 8.64
CA VAL A 134 6.22 9.74 7.72
C VAL A 134 4.89 9.84 8.48
N LYS A 135 4.40 11.07 8.66
CA LYS A 135 3.17 11.33 9.39
C LYS A 135 1.94 11.12 8.50
N PRO A 136 0.76 10.87 9.07
CA PRO A 136 -0.47 10.79 8.28
C PRO A 136 -0.73 12.04 7.42
N ALA A 137 -0.36 13.23 7.88
CA ALA A 137 -0.49 14.47 7.12
C ALA A 137 0.41 14.47 5.87
N ASP A 138 1.65 13.94 5.98
CA ASP A 138 2.55 13.82 4.83
C ASP A 138 1.95 12.87 3.78
N THR A 139 1.46 11.71 4.21
CA THR A 139 0.82 10.74 3.32
C THR A 139 -0.40 11.32 2.61
N LEU A 140 -1.27 12.02 3.35
CA LEU A 140 -2.47 12.62 2.77
C LEU A 140 -2.12 13.75 1.79
N GLY A 141 -1.17 14.61 2.12
CA GLY A 141 -0.71 15.68 1.23
C GLY A 141 -0.09 15.14 -0.06
N ILE A 142 0.69 14.06 0.04
CA ILE A 142 1.25 13.37 -1.13
C ILE A 142 0.14 12.83 -2.04
N LEU A 143 -0.84 12.12 -1.46
CA LEU A 143 -1.96 11.58 -2.22
C LEU A 143 -2.80 12.69 -2.88
N GLU A 144 -3.05 13.77 -2.17
CA GLU A 144 -3.75 14.95 -2.70
C GLU A 144 -2.99 15.55 -3.88
N ALA A 145 -1.68 15.78 -3.75
CA ALA A 145 -0.85 16.30 -4.82
C ALA A 145 -0.88 15.42 -6.08
N ILE A 146 -0.88 14.10 -5.92
CA ILE A 146 -0.96 13.14 -7.05
C ILE A 146 -2.34 13.22 -7.71
N VAL A 147 -3.41 13.17 -6.94
CA VAL A 147 -4.79 13.19 -7.46
C VAL A 147 -5.10 14.51 -8.17
N GLU A 148 -4.61 15.62 -7.64
CA GLU A 148 -4.77 16.95 -8.22
C GLU A 148 -3.77 17.25 -9.36
N LYS A 149 -2.89 16.30 -9.70
CA LYS A 149 -1.84 16.44 -10.73
C LYS A 149 -0.87 17.60 -10.45
N LYS A 150 -0.61 17.87 -9.19
CA LYS A 150 0.35 18.86 -8.69
C LYS A 150 1.69 18.23 -8.28
N ALA A 151 1.77 16.92 -8.23
CA ALA A 151 2.97 16.18 -7.86
C ALA A 151 4.01 16.30 -8.98
N ASP A 152 5.19 16.78 -8.63
CA ASP A 152 6.36 16.83 -9.52
C ASP A 152 7.26 15.65 -9.23
N PHE A 153 7.33 14.70 -10.17
CA PHE A 153 8.13 13.48 -10.05
C PHE A 153 9.38 13.61 -10.90
N HIS A 154 10.52 13.24 -10.34
CA HIS A 154 11.79 13.18 -11.03
C HIS A 154 12.47 11.82 -10.84
N GLN A 155 13.40 11.49 -11.74
CA GLN A 155 14.12 10.22 -11.73
C GLN A 155 14.89 10.03 -10.41
N TRP A 156 14.82 8.85 -9.83
CA TRP A 156 15.57 8.50 -8.63
C TRP A 156 16.95 7.91 -9.00
N GLY A 157 17.98 8.74 -8.87
CA GLY A 157 19.36 8.32 -9.13
C GLY A 157 19.55 7.70 -10.53
N PRO A 158 20.24 6.57 -10.65
CA PRO A 158 20.50 5.91 -11.93
C PRO A 158 19.28 5.14 -12.49
N PHE A 159 18.18 5.06 -11.75
CA PHE A 159 17.03 4.24 -12.12
C PHE A 159 16.06 5.01 -13.00
N SER A 160 16.11 4.79 -14.32
CA SER A 160 15.24 5.48 -15.29
C SER A 160 13.75 5.22 -15.13
N ASP A 161 13.42 4.08 -14.52
CA ASP A 161 12.04 3.58 -14.40
C ASP A 161 11.43 3.80 -12.99
N ILE A 162 12.18 4.48 -12.13
CA ILE A 162 11.75 4.85 -10.77
C ILE A 162 11.81 6.36 -10.63
N GLU A 163 10.68 6.94 -10.25
CA GLU A 163 10.58 8.37 -9.98
C GLU A 163 10.15 8.60 -8.53
N ILE A 164 10.67 9.65 -7.94
CA ILE A 164 10.31 10.12 -6.61
C ILE A 164 9.81 11.55 -6.66
N MET A 165 9.07 11.96 -5.65
CA MET A 165 8.66 13.33 -5.43
C MET A 165 9.35 13.86 -4.19
N ASP A 166 9.96 15.02 -4.30
CA ASP A 166 10.51 15.71 -3.13
C ASP A 166 9.37 16.14 -2.21
N TRP A 167 9.45 15.69 -0.96
CA TRP A 167 8.50 16.07 0.08
C TRP A 167 9.26 16.72 1.24
N GLU A 168 8.72 17.82 1.76
CA GLU A 168 9.41 18.61 2.76
C GLU A 168 9.95 17.75 3.93
N GLY A 169 11.27 17.79 4.11
CA GLY A 169 12.00 17.05 5.13
C GLY A 169 12.28 15.58 4.80
N PHE A 170 12.02 15.13 3.57
CA PHE A 170 12.27 13.77 3.10
C PHE A 170 13.01 13.74 1.75
N VAL A 171 13.74 14.79 1.43
CA VAL A 171 14.55 14.85 0.21
C VAL A 171 15.75 13.93 0.40
N PRO A 172 15.94 12.90 -0.46
CA PRO A 172 17.11 12.04 -0.38
C PRO A 172 18.38 12.80 -0.73
N ASP A 173 19.45 12.59 0.02
CA ASP A 173 20.78 13.03 -0.42
C ASP A 173 21.22 12.04 -1.53
N MET A 174 21.37 12.54 -2.75
CA MET A 174 21.72 11.74 -3.92
C MET A 174 23.23 11.45 -4.01
N GLN A 175 24.00 11.80 -2.99
CA GLN A 175 25.46 11.60 -2.93
C GLN A 175 25.89 10.35 -2.16
N ASP A 176 24.94 9.64 -1.54
CA ASP A 176 25.22 8.40 -0.77
C ASP A 176 24.80 7.14 -1.53
#